data_54104377e1afcdfe60ef9794f4b1c915
#
_entry.id   54104377e1afcdfe60ef9794f4b1c915
#
_cell.length_a   1.000
_cell.length_b   1.000
_cell.length_c   1.000
_cell.angle_alpha   90.00
_cell.angle_beta   90.00
_cell.angle_gamma   90.00
#
_symmetry.space_group_name_H-M   'P 1'
#
loop_
_entity.id
_entity.type
_entity.pdbx_description
1 polymer ?
#
loop_
_entity_poly.entity_id
_entity_poly.type
_entity_poly.pdbx_seq_one_letter_code
_entity_poly.pdbx_strand_id
1 'polypeptide(L)'
;MVGDMSENRTLYDVVIVGGGPGGLAGALALGRARKRVLLCDAGPRRNAAATHLHNFVTRDGTPPDEFRAIGRDQLARYPSATVRDVGVDTIAGSRGAFRVGLSGGESVDARRVLLCTGMVDELLAIDGFRELWGHAIFQCPYCHGWEARDQPWGYLVLPATAAHLVPFAIQARSWTRDVTVYTNGAAIAHDARAPLEAAGIRIATPPISRLVGQGGRLEAVALGDGTTLACRALFAHPPQRQVEVVRQLGVALDDDGYVKTDPVTRETSVRGIYAAGDLTSRMQGAIIAAATSGQAAAMINVELSLELAASGLL
;
A
#
# COMPACT_ATOMS: atom_id res chain seq x y z
N MET A 1 -38.78 -32.39 -3.73
CA MET A 1 -37.61 -32.40 -4.64
C MET A 1 -37.06 -31.00 -4.70
N VAL A 2 -36.07 -30.70 -3.88
CA VAL A 2 -35.33 -29.42 -3.95
C VAL A 2 -34.28 -29.67 -5.03
N GLY A 3 -34.48 -28.98 -6.17
CA GLY A 3 -33.52 -29.09 -7.29
C GLY A 3 -32.16 -28.56 -6.84
N ASP A 4 -31.16 -29.40 -6.98
CA ASP A 4 -29.74 -29.05 -6.88
C ASP A 4 -29.43 -28.07 -8.01
N MET A 5 -29.59 -26.79 -7.72
CA MET A 5 -29.03 -25.73 -8.54
C MET A 5 -27.51 -25.65 -8.25
N SER A 6 -26.75 -26.61 -8.77
CA SER A 6 -25.32 -26.44 -8.95
C SER A 6 -25.12 -25.34 -9.98
N GLU A 7 -25.18 -24.06 -9.51
CA GLU A 7 -24.76 -22.92 -10.32
C GLU A 7 -23.39 -23.25 -10.93
N ASN A 8 -23.31 -23.21 -12.23
CA ASN A 8 -22.09 -23.44 -13.01
C ASN A 8 -21.12 -22.26 -12.77
N ARG A 9 -20.48 -22.26 -11.57
CA ARG A 9 -19.63 -21.17 -11.14
C ARG A 9 -18.32 -21.20 -11.88
N THR A 10 -17.85 -20.03 -12.26
CA THR A 10 -16.57 -19.90 -12.93
C THR A 10 -15.43 -20.19 -11.95
N LEU A 11 -14.65 -21.22 -12.21
CA LEU A 11 -13.42 -21.54 -11.48
C LEU A 11 -12.25 -20.75 -12.11
N TYR A 12 -11.58 -19.97 -11.29
CA TYR A 12 -10.33 -19.29 -11.62
C TYR A 12 -9.12 -20.04 -11.03
N ASP A 13 -7.98 -20.00 -11.71
CA ASP A 13 -6.74 -20.46 -11.13
C ASP A 13 -6.32 -19.53 -9.98
N VAL A 14 -6.47 -18.22 -10.20
CA VAL A 14 -6.13 -17.19 -9.19
C VAL A 14 -7.16 -16.07 -9.20
N VAL A 15 -7.65 -15.71 -8.03
CA VAL A 15 -8.33 -14.42 -7.80
C VAL A 15 -7.33 -13.48 -7.16
N ILE A 16 -7.17 -12.29 -7.75
CA ILE A 16 -6.31 -11.21 -7.25
C ILE A 16 -7.20 -10.10 -6.68
N VAL A 17 -6.95 -9.70 -5.43
CA VAL A 17 -7.73 -8.69 -4.73
C VAL A 17 -6.95 -7.38 -4.66
N GLY A 18 -7.41 -6.37 -5.40
CA GLY A 18 -6.81 -5.03 -5.50
C GLY A 18 -6.16 -4.77 -6.85
N GLY A 19 -6.63 -3.73 -7.55
CA GLY A 19 -6.19 -3.33 -8.91
C GLY A 19 -5.11 -2.25 -8.95
N GLY A 20 -4.31 -2.13 -7.88
CA GLY A 20 -3.13 -1.27 -7.86
C GLY A 20 -1.94 -1.86 -8.62
N PRO A 21 -0.74 -1.23 -8.52
CA PRO A 21 0.47 -1.69 -9.20
C PRO A 21 0.80 -3.16 -8.94
N GLY A 22 0.59 -3.64 -7.71
CA GLY A 22 0.78 -5.04 -7.35
C GLY A 22 -0.18 -5.96 -8.08
N GLY A 23 -1.49 -5.70 -7.99
CA GLY A 23 -2.49 -6.55 -8.64
C GLY A 23 -2.35 -6.60 -10.15
N LEU A 24 -2.07 -5.46 -10.79
CA LEU A 24 -1.81 -5.39 -12.24
C LEU A 24 -0.57 -6.20 -12.64
N ALA A 25 0.53 -6.10 -11.87
CA ALA A 25 1.75 -6.84 -12.16
C ALA A 25 1.54 -8.37 -11.98
N GLY A 26 0.87 -8.79 -10.91
CA GLY A 26 0.54 -10.19 -10.68
C GLY A 26 -0.38 -10.76 -11.75
N ALA A 27 -1.43 -10.01 -12.11
CA ALA A 27 -2.35 -10.41 -13.17
C ALA A 27 -1.65 -10.54 -14.53
N LEU A 28 -0.74 -9.60 -14.84
CA LEU A 28 0.04 -9.65 -16.08
C LEU A 28 0.94 -10.89 -16.12
N ALA A 29 1.67 -11.17 -15.05
CA ALA A 29 2.55 -12.32 -14.98
C ALA A 29 1.78 -13.65 -15.13
N LEU A 30 0.67 -13.80 -14.40
CA LEU A 30 -0.17 -15.01 -14.47
C LEU A 30 -0.92 -15.14 -15.80
N GLY A 31 -1.44 -14.04 -16.36
CA GLY A 31 -2.08 -14.03 -17.67
C GLY A 31 -1.12 -14.46 -18.79
N ARG A 32 0.14 -13.97 -18.75
CA ARG A 32 1.21 -14.42 -19.66
C ARG A 32 1.59 -15.89 -19.48
N ALA A 33 1.43 -16.42 -18.26
CA ALA A 33 1.59 -17.85 -17.96
C ALA A 33 0.32 -18.66 -18.27
N ARG A 34 -0.66 -18.08 -18.95
CA ARG A 34 -1.92 -18.70 -19.40
C ARG A 34 -2.79 -19.22 -18.25
N LYS A 35 -2.62 -18.68 -17.02
CA LYS A 35 -3.51 -18.98 -15.90
C LYS A 35 -4.81 -18.18 -16.04
N ARG A 36 -5.92 -18.78 -15.66
CA ARG A 36 -7.23 -18.13 -15.61
C ARG A 36 -7.30 -17.22 -14.39
N VAL A 37 -7.20 -15.92 -14.60
CA VAL A 37 -7.08 -14.91 -13.55
C VAL A 37 -8.31 -14.02 -13.51
N LEU A 38 -8.82 -13.75 -12.30
CA LEU A 38 -9.74 -12.65 -12.03
C LEU A 38 -9.05 -11.61 -11.16
N LEU A 39 -8.89 -10.40 -11.69
CA LEU A 39 -8.45 -9.24 -10.92
C LEU A 39 -9.66 -8.42 -10.48
N CYS A 40 -9.90 -8.35 -9.17
CA CYS A 40 -10.98 -7.57 -8.56
C CYS A 40 -10.42 -6.22 -8.07
N ASP A 41 -11.02 -5.13 -8.52
CA ASP A 41 -10.64 -3.77 -8.15
C ASP A 41 -11.85 -3.00 -7.62
N ALA A 42 -11.84 -2.63 -6.35
CA ALA A 42 -12.93 -1.88 -5.70
C ALA A 42 -12.99 -0.39 -6.09
N GLY A 43 -12.00 0.10 -6.83
CA GLY A 43 -11.95 1.48 -7.33
C GLY A 43 -11.16 2.45 -6.45
N PRO A 44 -11.51 2.74 -5.19
CA PRO A 44 -10.79 3.71 -4.37
C PRO A 44 -9.32 3.34 -4.21
N ARG A 45 -8.44 4.31 -4.44
CA ARG A 45 -6.99 4.10 -4.38
C ARG A 45 -6.40 4.85 -3.21
N ARG A 46 -5.40 4.25 -2.56
CA ARG A 46 -4.65 4.90 -1.50
C ARG A 46 -3.93 6.17 -1.98
N ASN A 47 -3.41 6.16 -3.20
CA ASN A 47 -2.71 7.28 -3.82
C ASN A 47 -3.63 8.18 -4.68
N ALA A 48 -4.94 8.23 -4.40
CA ALA A 48 -5.89 9.02 -5.19
C ALA A 48 -5.61 10.53 -5.17
N ALA A 49 -5.02 11.04 -4.08
CA ALA A 49 -4.65 12.45 -3.95
C ALA A 49 -3.32 12.79 -4.66
N ALA A 50 -2.50 11.81 -5.00
CA ALA A 50 -1.24 12.04 -5.70
C ALA A 50 -1.49 12.38 -7.17
N THR A 51 -0.83 13.43 -7.67
CA THR A 51 -0.90 13.84 -9.08
C THR A 51 -0.03 12.96 -9.98
N HIS A 52 1.10 12.49 -9.46
CA HIS A 52 2.06 11.69 -10.20
C HIS A 52 2.59 10.53 -9.33
N LEU A 53 2.96 9.46 -9.99
CA LEU A 53 3.67 8.32 -9.42
C LEU A 53 5.14 8.45 -9.79
N HIS A 54 6.03 8.30 -8.80
CA HIS A 54 7.46 8.39 -9.01
C HIS A 54 8.20 7.10 -8.66
N ASN A 55 9.48 7.01 -9.05
CA ASN A 55 10.37 5.86 -8.82
C ASN A 55 9.91 4.56 -9.49
N PHE A 56 9.10 4.63 -10.52
CA PHE A 56 8.83 3.49 -11.38
C PHE A 56 9.49 3.72 -12.74
N VAL A 57 10.67 3.15 -12.96
CA VAL A 57 11.43 3.33 -14.19
C VAL A 57 10.55 3.06 -15.42
N THR A 58 10.66 3.88 -16.46
CA THR A 58 9.78 3.93 -17.64
C THR A 58 8.38 4.53 -17.41
N ARG A 59 7.98 4.78 -16.16
CA ARG A 59 6.69 5.36 -15.77
C ARG A 59 6.83 6.46 -14.72
N ASP A 60 8.04 6.97 -14.53
CA ASP A 60 8.27 8.10 -13.62
C ASP A 60 7.48 9.32 -14.08
N GLY A 61 6.80 9.98 -13.15
CA GLY A 61 5.92 11.13 -13.44
C GLY A 61 4.57 10.77 -14.08
N THR A 62 4.21 9.48 -14.19
CA THR A 62 2.92 9.08 -14.73
C THR A 62 1.80 9.31 -13.71
N PRO A 63 0.66 9.94 -14.08
CA PRO A 63 -0.50 10.01 -13.20
C PRO A 63 -1.01 8.62 -12.79
N PRO A 64 -1.43 8.43 -11.51
CA PRO A 64 -1.88 7.11 -11.03
C PRO A 64 -3.00 6.47 -11.85
N ASP A 65 -3.94 7.27 -12.37
CA ASP A 65 -5.02 6.76 -13.23
C ASP A 65 -4.52 6.29 -14.58
N GLU A 66 -3.61 7.04 -15.19
CA GLU A 66 -2.98 6.67 -16.46
C GLU A 66 -2.14 5.40 -16.29
N PHE A 67 -1.38 5.27 -15.19
CA PHE A 67 -0.64 4.05 -14.88
C PHE A 67 -1.56 2.82 -14.83
N ARG A 68 -2.72 2.95 -14.18
CA ARG A 68 -3.71 1.86 -14.11
C ARG A 68 -4.34 1.56 -15.47
N ALA A 69 -4.68 2.58 -16.24
CA ALA A 69 -5.24 2.42 -17.59
C ALA A 69 -4.27 1.66 -18.50
N ILE A 70 -2.99 2.07 -18.52
CA ILE A 70 -1.93 1.36 -19.27
C ILE A 70 -1.82 -0.10 -18.83
N GLY A 71 -1.84 -0.37 -17.52
CA GLY A 71 -1.77 -1.74 -16.98
C GLY A 71 -2.97 -2.59 -17.41
N ARG A 72 -4.18 -2.03 -17.39
CA ARG A 72 -5.41 -2.70 -17.86
C ARG A 72 -5.39 -2.98 -19.36
N ASP A 73 -4.92 -2.04 -20.18
CA ASP A 73 -4.75 -2.22 -21.62
C ASP A 73 -3.75 -3.33 -21.95
N GLN A 74 -2.68 -3.44 -21.16
CA GLN A 74 -1.73 -4.54 -21.28
C GLN A 74 -2.39 -5.89 -20.96
N LEU A 75 -3.23 -5.95 -19.95
CA LEU A 75 -3.97 -7.17 -19.55
C LEU A 75 -4.98 -7.60 -20.61
N ALA A 76 -5.64 -6.67 -21.28
CA ALA A 76 -6.63 -6.95 -22.32
C ALA A 76 -6.10 -7.82 -23.49
N ARG A 77 -4.78 -7.88 -23.66
CA ARG A 77 -4.12 -8.75 -24.64
C ARG A 77 -4.12 -10.24 -24.26
N TYR A 78 -4.46 -10.57 -23.02
CA TYR A 78 -4.41 -11.93 -22.47
C TYR A 78 -5.82 -12.40 -22.12
N PRO A 79 -6.50 -13.20 -22.97
CA PRO A 79 -7.90 -13.61 -22.78
C PRO A 79 -8.15 -14.39 -21.49
N SER A 80 -7.10 -14.95 -20.90
CA SER A 80 -7.19 -15.67 -19.60
C SER A 80 -7.22 -14.74 -18.39
N ALA A 81 -6.95 -13.43 -18.55
CA ALA A 81 -6.97 -12.45 -17.49
C ALA A 81 -8.21 -11.55 -17.62
N THR A 82 -9.09 -11.60 -16.65
CA THR A 82 -10.29 -10.75 -16.56
C THR A 82 -10.10 -9.71 -15.47
N VAL A 83 -10.45 -8.45 -15.76
CA VAL A 83 -10.48 -7.37 -14.76
C VAL A 83 -11.94 -7.03 -14.50
N ARG A 84 -12.34 -6.96 -13.23
CA ARG A 84 -13.67 -6.52 -12.81
C ARG A 84 -13.57 -5.38 -11.79
N ASP A 85 -14.36 -4.34 -12.02
CA ASP A 85 -14.51 -3.23 -11.07
C ASP A 85 -15.51 -3.64 -9.97
N VAL A 86 -15.04 -4.48 -9.05
CA VAL A 86 -15.83 -5.08 -7.96
C VAL A 86 -14.95 -5.30 -6.74
N GLY A 87 -15.51 -5.09 -5.55
CA GLY A 87 -14.87 -5.43 -4.28
C GLY A 87 -14.92 -6.93 -4.02
N VAL A 88 -14.07 -7.38 -3.11
CA VAL A 88 -14.12 -8.71 -2.51
C VAL A 88 -14.48 -8.54 -1.03
N ASP A 89 -15.60 -9.13 -0.63
CA ASP A 89 -16.14 -8.99 0.72
C ASP A 89 -15.75 -10.17 1.63
N THR A 90 -15.64 -11.39 1.05
CA THR A 90 -15.32 -12.60 1.81
C THR A 90 -14.43 -13.53 1.00
N ILE A 91 -13.58 -14.28 1.71
CA ILE A 91 -12.79 -15.39 1.16
C ILE A 91 -12.90 -16.54 2.14
N ALA A 92 -13.40 -17.68 1.69
CA ALA A 92 -13.59 -18.88 2.51
C ALA A 92 -13.11 -20.13 1.78
N GLY A 93 -12.88 -21.21 2.51
CA GLY A 93 -12.41 -22.48 1.94
C GLY A 93 -10.93 -22.75 2.24
N SER A 94 -10.28 -23.48 1.37
CA SER A 94 -8.90 -23.90 1.55
C SER A 94 -8.16 -23.93 0.22
N ARG A 95 -6.84 -24.16 0.27
CA ARG A 95 -5.97 -24.31 -0.91
C ARG A 95 -6.61 -25.25 -1.94
N GLY A 96 -6.77 -24.78 -3.15
CA GLY A 96 -7.38 -25.49 -4.28
C GLY A 96 -8.90 -25.30 -4.42
N ALA A 97 -9.60 -24.83 -3.36
CA ALA A 97 -11.05 -24.71 -3.31
C ALA A 97 -11.52 -23.51 -2.48
N PHE A 98 -11.07 -22.31 -2.85
CA PHE A 98 -11.56 -21.08 -2.26
C PHE A 98 -12.86 -20.64 -2.90
N ARG A 99 -13.75 -20.09 -2.07
CA ARG A 99 -14.92 -19.33 -2.49
C ARG A 99 -14.68 -17.86 -2.18
N VAL A 100 -14.73 -17.01 -3.20
CA VAL A 100 -14.51 -15.57 -3.11
C VAL A 100 -15.86 -14.87 -3.34
N GLY A 101 -16.38 -14.25 -2.30
CA GLY A 101 -17.61 -13.45 -2.35
C GLY A 101 -17.29 -12.05 -2.84
N LEU A 102 -17.97 -11.62 -3.90
CA LEU A 102 -17.81 -10.32 -4.52
C LEU A 102 -18.89 -9.36 -3.98
N SER A 103 -18.56 -8.08 -3.94
CA SER A 103 -19.54 -7.05 -3.56
C SER A 103 -20.73 -7.10 -4.52
N GLY A 104 -21.95 -7.10 -3.93
CA GLY A 104 -23.18 -7.29 -4.70
C GLY A 104 -23.74 -8.71 -4.68
N GLY A 105 -23.09 -9.66 -3.96
CA GLY A 105 -23.65 -10.98 -3.62
C GLY A 105 -23.28 -12.13 -4.56
N GLU A 106 -22.58 -11.85 -5.67
CA GLU A 106 -22.01 -12.89 -6.53
C GLU A 106 -20.82 -13.57 -5.85
N SER A 107 -20.57 -14.83 -6.15
CA SER A 107 -19.35 -15.51 -5.73
C SER A 107 -18.68 -16.27 -6.88
N VAL A 108 -17.36 -16.39 -6.82
CA VAL A 108 -16.56 -17.18 -7.75
C VAL A 108 -15.68 -18.17 -6.98
N ASP A 109 -15.27 -19.22 -7.66
CA ASP A 109 -14.36 -20.22 -7.09
C ASP A 109 -12.93 -19.98 -7.58
N ALA A 110 -11.93 -20.21 -6.72
CA ALA A 110 -10.52 -20.01 -7.01
C ALA A 110 -9.62 -21.10 -6.43
N ARG A 111 -8.56 -21.47 -7.14
CA ARG A 111 -7.53 -22.38 -6.61
C ARG A 111 -6.59 -21.67 -5.65
N ARG A 112 -6.28 -20.41 -5.93
CA ARG A 112 -5.38 -19.52 -5.14
C ARG A 112 -5.96 -18.12 -5.04
N VAL A 113 -5.54 -17.43 -4.00
CA VAL A 113 -5.85 -16.01 -3.84
C VAL A 113 -4.55 -15.22 -3.65
N LEU A 114 -4.42 -14.10 -4.36
CA LEU A 114 -3.32 -13.14 -4.20
C LEU A 114 -3.87 -11.81 -3.68
N LEU A 115 -3.50 -11.45 -2.46
CA LEU A 115 -3.89 -10.20 -1.83
C LEU A 115 -2.93 -9.07 -2.24
N CYS A 116 -3.47 -8.05 -2.90
CA CYS A 116 -2.78 -6.81 -3.31
C CYS A 116 -3.56 -5.58 -2.85
N THR A 117 -4.20 -5.67 -1.68
CA THR A 117 -5.20 -4.72 -1.17
C THR A 117 -4.62 -3.39 -0.71
N GLY A 118 -3.29 -3.32 -0.50
CA GLY A 118 -2.67 -2.19 0.15
C GLY A 118 -3.07 -2.07 1.62
N MET A 119 -2.94 -0.86 2.18
CA MET A 119 -3.28 -0.51 3.57
C MET A 119 -4.28 0.63 3.60
N VAL A 120 -4.96 0.80 4.72
CA VAL A 120 -5.82 1.97 5.01
C VAL A 120 -5.10 2.86 6.01
N ASP A 121 -4.84 4.11 5.64
CA ASP A 121 -4.23 5.11 6.53
C ASP A 121 -5.30 5.70 7.47
N GLU A 122 -5.04 5.71 8.77
CA GLU A 122 -5.88 6.32 9.78
C GLU A 122 -5.40 7.75 10.04
N LEU A 123 -6.00 8.71 9.33
CA LEU A 123 -5.56 10.09 9.37
C LEU A 123 -5.70 10.71 10.75
N LEU A 124 -4.71 11.53 11.13
CA LEU A 124 -4.66 12.14 12.46
C LEU A 124 -5.73 13.23 12.62
N ALA A 125 -6.26 13.36 13.84
CA ALA A 125 -7.21 14.40 14.22
C ALA A 125 -6.49 15.73 14.52
N ILE A 126 -5.70 16.23 13.55
CA ILE A 126 -5.05 17.53 13.58
C ILE A 126 -5.76 18.41 12.56
N ASP A 127 -6.12 19.63 12.94
CA ASP A 127 -6.78 20.59 12.05
C ASP A 127 -5.95 20.84 10.80
N GLY A 128 -6.55 20.69 9.60
CA GLY A 128 -5.90 20.78 8.29
C GLY A 128 -5.20 19.49 7.81
N PHE A 129 -5.10 18.41 8.64
CA PHE A 129 -4.37 17.21 8.25
C PHE A 129 -5.02 16.48 7.07
N ARG A 130 -6.34 16.29 7.13
CA ARG A 130 -7.09 15.55 6.10
C ARG A 130 -7.05 16.25 4.74
N GLU A 131 -7.20 17.57 4.73
CA GLU A 131 -7.22 18.41 3.53
C GLU A 131 -5.87 18.46 2.83
N LEU A 132 -4.79 18.31 3.60
CA LEU A 132 -3.42 18.37 3.10
C LEU A 132 -2.82 16.97 2.80
N TRP A 133 -3.50 15.91 3.23
CA TRP A 133 -3.01 14.54 3.02
C TRP A 133 -2.92 14.17 1.53
N GLY A 134 -1.75 13.73 1.10
CA GLY A 134 -1.42 13.41 -0.29
C GLY A 134 -1.13 14.61 -1.18
N HIS A 135 -1.28 15.85 -0.67
CA HIS A 135 -0.98 17.09 -1.38
C HIS A 135 0.27 17.81 -0.85
N ALA A 136 0.37 17.89 0.47
CA ALA A 136 1.53 18.49 1.17
C ALA A 136 1.92 17.70 2.43
N ILE A 137 1.14 16.69 2.79
CA ILE A 137 1.49 15.71 3.83
C ILE A 137 1.73 14.38 3.14
N PHE A 138 2.92 13.82 3.33
CA PHE A 138 3.40 12.62 2.64
C PHE A 138 4.00 11.61 3.61
N GLN A 139 4.06 10.34 3.20
CA GLN A 139 4.77 9.30 3.96
C GLN A 139 6.20 9.10 3.46
N CYS A 140 6.39 9.16 2.16
CA CYS A 140 7.59 8.70 1.49
C CYS A 140 8.38 9.86 0.88
N PRO A 141 9.60 10.14 1.35
CA PRO A 141 10.43 11.19 0.78
C PRO A 141 10.92 10.86 -0.64
N TYR A 142 11.07 9.59 -0.98
CA TYR A 142 11.40 9.18 -2.34
C TYR A 142 10.26 9.45 -3.34
N CYS A 143 9.02 9.46 -2.86
CA CYS A 143 7.85 9.64 -3.72
C CYS A 143 7.55 11.12 -4.01
N HIS A 144 7.91 12.05 -3.09
CA HIS A 144 7.52 13.45 -3.18
C HIS A 144 8.64 14.43 -2.82
N GLY A 145 9.81 13.92 -2.41
CA GLY A 145 10.89 14.78 -1.92
C GLY A 145 11.54 15.62 -3.02
N TRP A 146 11.57 15.14 -4.24
CA TRP A 146 12.13 15.89 -5.36
C TRP A 146 11.27 17.14 -5.68
N GLU A 147 9.96 17.02 -5.65
CA GLU A 147 9.02 18.11 -5.91
C GLU A 147 9.03 19.15 -4.79
N ALA A 148 9.28 18.72 -3.56
CA ALA A 148 9.35 19.57 -2.37
C ALA A 148 10.79 19.98 -1.99
N ARG A 149 11.81 19.63 -2.77
CA ARG A 149 13.22 19.91 -2.44
C ARG A 149 13.48 21.39 -2.20
N ASP A 150 14.48 21.67 -1.41
CA ASP A 150 14.94 23.03 -1.06
C ASP A 150 13.87 23.89 -0.34
N GLN A 151 12.77 23.27 0.09
CA GLN A 151 11.70 23.91 0.86
C GLN A 151 11.82 23.53 2.36
N PRO A 152 11.18 24.30 3.28
CA PRO A 152 11.07 23.89 4.68
C PRO A 152 10.25 22.59 4.82
N TRP A 153 10.87 21.54 5.38
CA TRP A 153 10.23 20.27 5.64
C TRP A 153 9.94 20.05 7.12
N GLY A 154 8.81 19.45 7.40
CA GLY A 154 8.45 18.92 8.70
C GLY A 154 8.51 17.40 8.73
N TYR A 155 8.90 16.83 9.86
CA TYR A 155 8.67 15.43 10.18
C TYR A 155 7.87 15.33 11.46
N LEU A 156 6.65 14.81 11.37
CA LEU A 156 5.78 14.57 12.52
C LEU A 156 6.07 13.19 13.10
N VAL A 157 6.58 13.19 14.32
CA VAL A 157 6.90 11.97 15.06
C VAL A 157 5.66 11.46 15.77
N LEU A 158 5.36 10.19 15.58
CA LEU A 158 4.31 9.47 16.30
C LEU A 158 4.94 8.38 17.16
N PRO A 159 4.29 7.89 18.22
CA PRO A 159 4.85 6.84 19.09
C PRO A 159 5.35 5.63 18.29
N ALA A 160 4.57 5.14 17.33
CA ALA A 160 4.95 4.01 16.49
C ALA A 160 6.13 4.30 15.53
N THR A 161 6.51 5.56 15.35
CA THR A 161 7.61 5.96 14.45
C THR A 161 8.83 6.50 15.18
N ALA A 162 8.81 6.52 16.49
CA ALA A 162 9.89 7.09 17.32
C ALA A 162 11.26 6.44 17.05
N ALA A 163 11.30 5.14 16.82
CA ALA A 163 12.53 4.41 16.49
C ALA A 163 13.14 4.84 15.14
N HIS A 164 12.34 5.40 14.24
CA HIS A 164 12.78 5.85 12.91
C HIS A 164 13.06 7.36 12.86
N LEU A 165 12.90 8.08 13.97
CA LEU A 165 13.04 9.53 14.03
C LEU A 165 14.39 10.01 13.48
N VAL A 166 15.47 9.55 14.08
CA VAL A 166 16.82 10.04 13.74
C VAL A 166 17.21 9.66 12.29
N PRO A 167 17.08 8.38 11.87
CA PRO A 167 17.38 8.00 10.49
C PRO A 167 16.58 8.79 9.47
N PHE A 168 15.27 8.96 9.68
CA PHE A 168 14.42 9.67 8.74
C PHE A 168 14.76 11.17 8.66
N ALA A 169 14.91 11.83 9.79
CA ALA A 169 15.18 13.27 9.84
C ALA A 169 16.55 13.62 9.24
N ILE A 170 17.57 12.78 9.48
CA ILE A 170 18.88 12.94 8.83
C ILE A 170 18.78 12.67 7.34
N GLN A 171 18.09 11.63 6.92
CA GLN A 171 17.88 11.32 5.50
C GLN A 171 17.16 12.48 4.76
N ALA A 172 16.20 13.15 5.41
CA ALA A 172 15.49 14.29 4.83
C ALA A 172 16.45 15.43 4.39
N ARG A 173 17.63 15.53 5.04
CA ARG A 173 18.69 16.48 4.68
C ARG A 173 19.25 16.28 3.27
N SER A 174 18.99 15.13 2.64
CA SER A 174 19.36 14.90 1.25
C SER A 174 18.54 15.72 0.25
N TRP A 175 17.36 16.19 0.65
CA TRP A 175 16.47 16.99 -0.21
C TRP A 175 16.39 18.45 0.21
N THR A 176 16.56 18.75 1.50
CA THR A 176 16.47 20.14 2.00
C THR A 176 17.38 20.37 3.19
N ARG A 177 17.86 21.61 3.33
CA ARG A 177 18.62 22.02 4.51
C ARG A 177 17.74 22.50 5.67
N ASP A 178 16.46 22.75 5.46
CA ASP A 178 15.52 23.23 6.47
C ASP A 178 14.57 22.11 6.89
N VAL A 179 14.96 21.37 7.92
CA VAL A 179 14.19 20.26 8.49
C VAL A 179 13.80 20.60 9.92
N THR A 180 12.51 20.48 10.22
CA THR A 180 11.96 20.59 11.57
C THR A 180 11.28 19.28 11.97
N VAL A 181 11.69 18.71 13.09
CA VAL A 181 11.03 17.57 13.75
C VAL A 181 9.95 18.11 14.68
N TYR A 182 8.70 17.68 14.49
CA TYR A 182 7.58 17.98 15.37
C TYR A 182 7.28 16.78 16.23
N THR A 183 7.45 16.91 17.57
CA THR A 183 7.17 15.81 18.51
C THR A 183 5.73 15.77 18.98
N ASN A 184 4.97 16.82 18.68
CA ASN A 184 3.55 16.96 19.01
C ASN A 184 3.25 16.71 20.50
N GLY A 185 4.07 17.26 21.37
CA GLY A 185 3.94 17.11 22.82
C GLY A 185 4.64 15.89 23.42
N ALA A 186 5.15 14.97 22.60
CA ALA A 186 5.89 13.81 23.07
C ALA A 186 7.33 14.18 23.47
N ALA A 187 7.88 13.48 24.47
CA ALA A 187 9.27 13.60 24.82
C ALA A 187 10.16 12.93 23.76
N ILE A 188 11.27 13.56 23.43
CA ILE A 188 12.34 12.94 22.64
C ILE A 188 13.34 12.28 23.60
N ALA A 189 13.72 11.04 23.30
CA ALA A 189 14.80 10.35 23.99
C ALA A 189 16.10 11.18 23.90
N HIS A 190 16.87 11.20 25.00
CA HIS A 190 18.07 12.04 25.09
C HIS A 190 19.12 11.72 24.01
N ASP A 191 19.27 10.44 23.70
CA ASP A 191 20.18 9.92 22.66
C ASP A 191 19.75 10.27 21.22
N ALA A 192 18.45 10.55 21.02
CA ALA A 192 17.95 10.98 19.71
C ALA A 192 18.17 12.49 19.47
N ARG A 193 18.24 13.30 20.52
CA ARG A 193 18.36 14.78 20.41
C ARG A 193 19.71 15.21 19.83
N ALA A 194 20.80 14.70 20.38
CA ALA A 194 22.15 15.12 20.01
C ALA A 194 22.46 14.94 18.51
N PRO A 195 22.17 13.79 17.86
CA PRO A 195 22.43 13.63 16.43
C PRO A 195 21.55 14.54 15.55
N LEU A 196 20.33 14.87 15.99
CA LEU A 196 19.46 15.81 15.26
C LEU A 196 20.02 17.23 15.30
N GLU A 197 20.42 17.71 16.48
CA GLU A 197 21.01 19.03 16.67
C GLU A 197 22.35 19.15 15.92
N ALA A 198 23.20 18.12 15.99
CA ALA A 198 24.45 18.07 15.24
C ALA A 198 24.22 18.11 13.71
N ALA A 199 23.13 17.56 13.21
CA ALA A 199 22.71 17.65 11.83
C ALA A 199 22.03 19.00 11.47
N GLY A 200 21.90 19.93 12.40
CA GLY A 200 21.22 21.22 12.18
C GLY A 200 19.73 21.09 11.99
N ILE A 201 19.11 20.06 12.55
CA ILE A 201 17.67 19.82 12.49
C ILE A 201 16.99 20.49 13.67
N ARG A 202 15.99 21.32 13.41
CA ARG A 202 15.19 21.99 14.46
C ARG A 202 14.25 20.96 15.11
N ILE A 203 14.07 21.10 16.42
CA ILE A 203 13.13 20.27 17.18
C ILE A 203 12.06 21.19 17.80
N ALA A 204 10.81 20.98 17.39
CA ALA A 204 9.63 21.65 17.91
C ALA A 204 8.84 20.67 18.79
N THR A 205 8.80 20.94 20.11
CA THR A 205 8.18 20.03 21.09
C THR A 205 6.72 20.33 21.41
N PRO A 206 6.21 21.59 21.30
CA PRO A 206 4.81 21.85 21.63
C PRO A 206 3.85 21.06 20.72
N PRO A 207 2.64 20.73 21.20
CA PRO A 207 1.60 20.12 20.37
C PRO A 207 1.29 20.97 19.14
N ILE A 208 1.00 20.33 18.01
CA ILE A 208 0.50 21.00 16.80
C ILE A 208 -0.95 21.38 17.05
N SER A 209 -1.26 22.65 16.98
CA SER A 209 -2.63 23.16 17.07
C SER A 209 -3.34 23.13 15.73
N ARG A 210 -2.64 23.43 14.64
CA ARG A 210 -3.19 23.46 13.30
C ARG A 210 -2.11 23.42 12.23
N LEU A 211 -2.44 22.81 11.09
CA LEU A 211 -1.67 22.92 9.84
C LEU A 211 -2.27 24.04 9.00
N VAL A 212 -1.49 25.08 8.76
CA VAL A 212 -1.93 26.30 8.06
C VAL A 212 -1.66 26.12 6.58
N GLY A 213 -2.71 26.17 5.76
CA GLY A 213 -2.58 26.02 4.32
C GLY A 213 -3.91 26.20 3.60
N GLN A 214 -3.86 26.27 2.29
CA GLN A 214 -5.04 26.40 1.43
C GLN A 214 -4.81 25.75 0.08
N GLY A 215 -5.86 25.15 -0.52
CA GLY A 215 -5.80 24.56 -1.86
C GLY A 215 -4.77 23.44 -2.00
N GLY A 216 -4.62 22.61 -0.96
CA GLY A 216 -3.64 21.51 -0.93
C GLY A 216 -2.19 21.95 -0.68
N ARG A 217 -1.93 23.22 -0.41
CA ARG A 217 -0.60 23.76 -0.12
C ARG A 217 -0.45 24.01 1.37
N LEU A 218 0.56 23.44 1.98
CA LEU A 218 0.96 23.73 3.36
C LEU A 218 1.85 24.98 3.38
N GLU A 219 1.59 25.91 4.29
CA GLU A 219 2.35 27.14 4.47
C GLU A 219 3.14 27.12 5.77
N ALA A 220 2.51 26.63 6.85
CA ALA A 220 3.12 26.62 8.16
C ALA A 220 2.47 25.60 9.08
N VAL A 221 3.16 25.28 10.17
CA VAL A 221 2.65 24.51 11.31
C VAL A 221 2.50 25.46 12.50
N ALA A 222 1.27 25.63 12.99
CA ALA A 222 0.98 26.38 14.19
C ALA A 222 1.03 25.45 15.41
N LEU A 223 1.70 25.88 16.45
CA LEU A 223 1.92 25.14 17.72
C LEU A 223 1.03 25.67 18.83
N GLY A 224 0.81 24.85 19.85
CA GLY A 224 -0.04 25.18 21.00
C GLY A 224 0.49 26.28 21.90
N ASP A 225 1.76 26.63 21.78
CA ASP A 225 2.38 27.78 22.48
C ASP A 225 2.27 29.10 21.73
N GLY A 226 1.56 29.13 20.59
CA GLY A 226 1.41 30.30 19.73
C GLY A 226 2.50 30.46 18.66
N THR A 227 3.57 29.66 18.70
CA THR A 227 4.62 29.67 17.66
C THR A 227 4.08 29.16 16.34
N THR A 228 4.51 29.77 15.24
CA THR A 228 4.20 29.31 13.87
C THR A 228 5.50 29.14 13.09
N LEU A 229 5.71 27.96 12.52
CA LEU A 229 6.92 27.61 11.77
C LEU A 229 6.58 27.35 10.31
N ALA A 230 7.34 27.94 9.40
CA ALA A 230 7.18 27.69 7.97
C ALA A 230 7.38 26.19 7.67
N CYS A 231 6.49 25.62 6.86
CA CYS A 231 6.56 24.23 6.44
C CYS A 231 5.86 24.09 5.09
N ARG A 232 6.50 23.49 4.10
CA ARG A 232 5.96 23.30 2.75
C ARG A 232 5.63 21.84 2.45
N ALA A 233 6.32 20.93 3.09
CA ALA A 233 6.03 19.51 3.05
C ALA A 233 6.16 18.93 4.46
N LEU A 234 5.12 18.23 4.92
CA LEU A 234 5.11 17.53 6.20
C LEU A 234 5.16 16.03 5.94
N PHE A 235 6.17 15.36 6.47
CA PHE A 235 6.23 13.91 6.42
C PHE A 235 5.65 13.32 7.71
N ALA A 236 4.72 12.38 7.54
CA ALA A 236 4.06 11.71 8.63
C ALA A 236 3.70 10.27 8.24
N HIS A 237 3.70 9.37 9.22
CA HIS A 237 3.28 7.98 9.04
C HIS A 237 2.11 7.70 9.99
N PRO A 238 0.88 8.07 9.62
CA PRO A 238 -0.30 7.74 10.41
C PRO A 238 -0.40 6.23 10.67
N PRO A 239 -1.09 5.80 11.72
CA PRO A 239 -1.41 4.40 11.91
C PRO A 239 -2.06 3.81 10.65
N GLN A 240 -1.77 2.55 10.40
CA GLN A 240 -2.31 1.82 9.25
C GLN A 240 -3.04 0.58 9.71
N ARG A 241 -4.07 0.20 8.96
CA ARG A 241 -4.77 -1.06 9.20
C ARG A 241 -5.00 -1.82 7.91
N GLN A 242 -5.11 -3.13 8.04
CA GLN A 242 -5.54 -4.00 6.96
C GLN A 242 -7.00 -3.72 6.58
N VAL A 243 -7.35 -3.98 5.32
CA VAL A 243 -8.76 -3.98 4.88
C VAL A 243 -9.51 -5.16 5.53
N GLU A 244 -10.84 -5.05 5.60
CA GLU A 244 -11.66 -6.00 6.35
C GLU A 244 -11.52 -7.45 5.86
N VAL A 245 -11.51 -7.68 4.56
CA VAL A 245 -11.35 -9.04 4.00
C VAL A 245 -10.03 -9.71 4.42
N VAL A 246 -8.96 -8.93 4.60
CA VAL A 246 -7.66 -9.46 5.10
C VAL A 246 -7.76 -9.79 6.59
N ARG A 247 -8.43 -8.94 7.38
CA ARG A 247 -8.65 -9.18 8.82
C ARG A 247 -9.47 -10.45 9.08
N GLN A 248 -10.52 -10.67 8.29
CA GLN A 248 -11.39 -11.84 8.40
C GLN A 248 -10.66 -13.16 8.09
N LEU A 249 -9.61 -13.12 7.25
CA LEU A 249 -8.83 -14.31 6.92
C LEU A 249 -7.97 -14.84 8.08
N GLY A 250 -7.71 -14.04 9.10
CA GLY A 250 -6.87 -14.44 10.24
C GLY A 250 -5.42 -14.75 9.86
N VAL A 251 -4.91 -14.19 8.78
CA VAL A 251 -3.50 -14.30 8.41
C VAL A 251 -2.60 -13.72 9.48
N ALA A 252 -1.45 -14.34 9.74
CA ALA A 252 -0.51 -13.83 10.71
C ALA A 252 0.01 -12.43 10.33
N LEU A 253 0.01 -11.51 11.30
CA LEU A 253 0.57 -10.18 11.16
C LEU A 253 1.87 -10.08 11.97
N ASP A 254 2.74 -9.15 11.57
CA ASP A 254 3.87 -8.72 12.40
C ASP A 254 3.43 -7.70 13.47
N ASP A 255 4.38 -7.22 14.26
CA ASP A 255 4.12 -6.29 15.36
C ASP A 255 3.66 -4.91 14.87
N ASP A 256 3.93 -4.57 13.60
CA ASP A 256 3.50 -3.33 12.95
C ASP A 256 2.17 -3.49 12.19
N GLY A 257 1.57 -4.69 12.20
CA GLY A 257 0.29 -4.99 11.55
C GLY A 257 0.37 -5.37 10.08
N TYR A 258 1.55 -5.65 9.53
CA TYR A 258 1.73 -6.13 8.16
C TYR A 258 1.58 -7.65 8.07
N VAL A 259 1.04 -8.13 6.95
CA VAL A 259 0.87 -9.57 6.70
C VAL A 259 2.23 -10.25 6.58
N LYS A 260 2.49 -11.23 7.45
CA LYS A 260 3.68 -12.09 7.36
C LYS A 260 3.56 -13.01 6.15
N THR A 261 4.61 -13.05 5.35
CA THR A 261 4.70 -13.91 4.17
C THR A 261 6.02 -14.67 4.16
N ASP A 262 6.02 -15.85 3.58
CA ASP A 262 7.27 -16.51 3.22
C ASP A 262 8.08 -15.60 2.27
N PRO A 263 9.38 -15.38 2.48
CA PRO A 263 10.17 -14.43 1.71
C PRO A 263 10.38 -14.83 0.25
N VAL A 264 10.25 -16.13 -0.07
CA VAL A 264 10.45 -16.67 -1.42
C VAL A 264 9.13 -16.82 -2.15
N THR A 265 8.16 -17.50 -1.53
CA THR A 265 6.88 -17.81 -2.18
C THR A 265 5.86 -16.69 -2.07
N ARG A 266 5.98 -15.80 -1.08
CA ARG A 266 4.99 -14.79 -0.70
C ARG A 266 3.68 -15.39 -0.17
N GLU A 267 3.66 -16.70 0.16
CA GLU A 267 2.52 -17.34 0.79
C GLU A 267 2.36 -16.82 2.23
N THR A 268 1.12 -16.61 2.67
CA THR A 268 0.79 -16.20 4.03
C THR A 268 0.75 -17.41 4.98
N SER A 269 0.39 -17.18 6.25
CA SER A 269 0.12 -18.28 7.19
C SER A 269 -1.08 -19.15 6.80
N VAL A 270 -1.94 -18.68 5.91
CA VAL A 270 -3.08 -19.44 5.35
C VAL A 270 -2.68 -19.97 3.99
N ARG A 271 -2.54 -21.31 3.89
CA ARG A 271 -2.07 -21.98 2.68
C ARG A 271 -2.96 -21.70 1.47
N GLY A 272 -2.33 -21.38 0.35
CA GLY A 272 -2.99 -21.01 -0.91
C GLY A 272 -3.38 -19.55 -0.99
N ILE A 273 -3.14 -18.77 0.07
CA ILE A 273 -3.31 -17.31 0.09
C ILE A 273 -1.93 -16.65 0.12
N TYR A 274 -1.69 -15.77 -0.84
CA TYR A 274 -0.46 -15.01 -1.03
C TYR A 274 -0.73 -13.55 -0.79
N ALA A 275 0.31 -12.79 -0.40
CA ALA A 275 0.17 -11.35 -0.20
C ALA A 275 1.39 -10.59 -0.75
N ALA A 276 1.14 -9.43 -1.37
CA ALA A 276 2.16 -8.61 -1.99
C ALA A 276 1.82 -7.12 -1.95
N GLY A 277 2.85 -6.29 -1.87
CA GLY A 277 2.73 -4.84 -1.82
C GLY A 277 2.57 -4.30 -0.40
N ASP A 278 1.95 -3.12 -0.29
CA ASP A 278 1.92 -2.30 0.93
C ASP A 278 1.36 -3.02 2.16
N LEU A 279 0.48 -4.00 1.98
CA LEU A 279 -0.06 -4.78 3.10
C LEU A 279 0.96 -5.69 3.79
N THR A 280 2.15 -5.88 3.21
CA THR A 280 3.16 -6.83 3.70
C THR A 280 4.41 -6.17 4.27
N SER A 281 4.53 -4.84 4.19
CA SER A 281 5.76 -4.15 4.58
C SER A 281 5.54 -2.66 4.77
N ARG A 282 6.34 -2.07 5.67
CA ARG A 282 6.46 -0.61 5.79
C ARG A 282 7.12 0.03 4.56
N MET A 283 7.91 -0.71 3.80
CA MET A 283 8.54 -0.23 2.58
C MET A 283 7.53 -0.24 1.43
N GLN A 284 6.71 0.81 1.38
CA GLN A 284 5.56 0.93 0.50
C GLN A 284 5.91 1.74 -0.75
N GLY A 285 5.41 1.31 -1.90
CA GLY A 285 5.62 1.99 -3.17
C GLY A 285 5.20 1.13 -4.37
N ALA A 286 4.89 1.79 -5.47
CA ALA A 286 4.40 1.12 -6.67
C ALA A 286 5.35 0.05 -7.22
N ILE A 287 6.65 0.35 -7.25
CA ILE A 287 7.68 -0.59 -7.73
C ILE A 287 7.81 -1.80 -6.81
N ILE A 288 7.75 -1.59 -5.48
CA ILE A 288 7.83 -2.68 -4.49
C ILE A 288 6.59 -3.57 -4.60
N ALA A 289 5.41 -2.95 -4.72
CA ALA A 289 4.17 -3.69 -4.89
C ALA A 289 4.18 -4.54 -6.17
N ALA A 290 4.65 -3.99 -7.29
CA ALA A 290 4.77 -4.72 -8.55
C ALA A 290 5.79 -5.86 -8.46
N ALA A 291 6.97 -5.63 -7.87
CA ALA A 291 8.02 -6.62 -7.74
C ALA A 291 7.59 -7.81 -6.88
N THR A 292 7.05 -7.55 -5.68
CA THR A 292 6.61 -8.60 -4.75
C THR A 292 5.43 -9.39 -5.30
N SER A 293 4.53 -8.75 -6.04
CA SER A 293 3.41 -9.42 -6.69
C SER A 293 3.85 -10.26 -7.89
N GLY A 294 4.83 -9.78 -8.67
CA GLY A 294 5.45 -10.58 -9.72
C GLY A 294 6.13 -11.84 -9.18
N GLN A 295 6.83 -11.73 -8.04
CA GLN A 295 7.41 -12.86 -7.33
C GLN A 295 6.32 -13.86 -6.90
N ALA A 296 5.27 -13.40 -6.21
CA ALA A 296 4.15 -14.24 -5.81
C ALA A 296 3.52 -14.96 -7.01
N ALA A 297 3.27 -14.23 -8.09
CA ALA A 297 2.69 -14.77 -9.32
C ALA A 297 3.53 -15.89 -9.94
N ALA A 298 4.86 -15.74 -9.95
CA ALA A 298 5.77 -16.74 -10.45
C ALA A 298 5.69 -18.04 -9.61
N MET A 299 5.69 -17.91 -8.28
CA MET A 299 5.60 -19.05 -7.37
C MET A 299 4.24 -19.74 -7.43
N ILE A 300 3.14 -18.97 -7.48
CA ILE A 300 1.79 -19.50 -7.70
C ILE A 300 1.73 -20.31 -9.01
N ASN A 301 2.33 -19.79 -10.09
CA ASN A 301 2.37 -20.51 -11.36
C ASN A 301 3.12 -21.83 -11.27
N VAL A 302 4.27 -21.88 -10.60
CA VAL A 302 5.03 -23.11 -10.37
C VAL A 302 4.18 -24.14 -9.62
N GLU A 303 3.58 -23.75 -8.49
CA GLU A 303 2.78 -24.64 -7.67
C GLU A 303 1.55 -25.19 -8.41
N LEU A 304 0.79 -24.31 -9.09
CA LEU A 304 -0.37 -24.73 -9.88
C LEU A 304 0.02 -25.68 -11.00
N SER A 305 1.16 -25.43 -11.66
CA SER A 305 1.62 -26.32 -12.74
C SER A 305 2.01 -27.70 -12.23
N LEU A 306 2.67 -27.78 -11.07
CA LEU A 306 3.00 -29.06 -10.43
C LEU A 306 1.74 -29.82 -10.00
N GLU A 307 0.74 -29.15 -9.43
CA GLU A 307 -0.53 -29.78 -9.04
C GLU A 307 -1.32 -30.30 -10.26
N LEU A 308 -1.39 -29.51 -11.33
CA LEU A 308 -2.07 -29.93 -12.56
C LEU A 308 -1.37 -31.13 -13.22
N ALA A 309 -0.04 -31.13 -13.26
CA ALA A 309 0.74 -32.26 -13.76
C ALA A 309 0.49 -33.52 -12.93
N ALA A 310 0.50 -33.40 -11.61
CA ALA A 310 0.22 -34.53 -10.71
C ALA A 310 -1.21 -35.10 -10.87
N SER A 311 -2.14 -34.27 -11.33
CA SER A 311 -3.55 -34.66 -11.57
C SER A 311 -3.83 -35.08 -13.01
N GLY A 312 -2.82 -35.09 -13.89
CA GLY A 312 -2.98 -35.42 -15.32
C GLY A 312 -3.79 -34.37 -16.11
N LEU A 313 -3.83 -33.14 -15.61
CA LEU A 313 -4.60 -32.02 -16.18
C LEU A 313 -3.73 -30.94 -16.88
N LEU A 314 -2.43 -31.23 -17.08
CA LEU A 314 -1.50 -30.31 -17.76
C LEU A 314 -1.36 -30.72 -19.21
#